data_ce0076a6399ba1b6ca211f8bf84c624f
#
_entry.id   ce0076a6399ba1b6ca211f8bf84c624f
#
_cell.length_a   1.000
_cell.length_b   1.000
_cell.length_c   1.000
_cell.angle_alpha   90.00
_cell.angle_beta   90.00
_cell.angle_gamma   90.00
#
_symmetry.space_group_name_H-M   'P 1'
#
loop_
_entity.id
_entity.type
_entity.pdbx_description
1 polymer ?
#
loop_
_entity_poly.entity_id
_entity_poly.type
_entity_poly.pdbx_seq_one_letter_code
_entity_poly.pdbx_strand_id
1 'polypeptide(L)'
;MGTSNYNRVMAGRRSRAVGDYFEQMIIAASALYEEKGISVIEKTPEPMKVIGVHNRKLGQFICCFSKRAQPDFKGALADSTMILFDAKHTDKDRIQRDVITEEQEKCFERYRKMGAVCFVVVSIGFENYYRVPWEVFRDMKKIFGHKYMDESNLEQYKIKYSNGVVKFLDGLELREREES
;
A
#
# COMPACT_ATOMS: atom_id res chain seq x y z
N MET A 1 -10.81 -0.49 -35.87
CA MET A 1 -9.68 -0.70 -34.92
C MET A 1 -9.59 0.31 -33.73
N GLY A 2 -10.49 1.31 -33.62
CA GLY A 2 -10.40 2.37 -32.60
C GLY A 2 -11.01 2.08 -31.22
N THR A 3 -12.06 1.28 -31.14
CA THR A 3 -12.83 1.06 -29.90
C THR A 3 -12.11 0.26 -28.83
N SER A 4 -11.33 -0.76 -29.22
CA SER A 4 -10.58 -1.61 -28.27
C SER A 4 -9.47 -0.84 -27.51
N ASN A 5 -8.77 0.05 -28.21
CA ASN A 5 -7.71 0.85 -27.59
C ASN A 5 -8.29 1.94 -26.65
N TYR A 6 -9.37 2.57 -27.04
CA TYR A 6 -10.10 3.53 -26.20
C TYR A 6 -10.59 2.89 -24.89
N ASN A 7 -11.24 1.74 -24.97
CA ASN A 7 -11.75 1.02 -23.80
C ASN A 7 -10.61 0.62 -22.83
N ARG A 8 -9.46 0.19 -23.35
CA ARG A 8 -8.29 -0.15 -22.53
C ARG A 8 -7.71 1.08 -21.82
N VAL A 9 -7.64 2.23 -22.50
CA VAL A 9 -7.16 3.50 -21.90
C VAL A 9 -8.13 3.97 -20.81
N MET A 10 -9.44 3.91 -21.03
CA MET A 10 -10.44 4.30 -20.05
C MET A 10 -10.45 3.37 -18.84
N ALA A 11 -10.31 2.05 -19.03
CA ALA A 11 -10.19 1.09 -17.95
C ALA A 11 -8.93 1.37 -17.09
N GLY A 12 -7.79 1.68 -17.73
CA GLY A 12 -6.56 2.04 -17.00
C GLY A 12 -6.69 3.33 -16.20
N ARG A 13 -7.38 4.36 -16.75
CA ARG A 13 -7.66 5.61 -16.03
C ARG A 13 -8.56 5.39 -14.83
N ARG A 14 -9.63 4.59 -15.00
CA ARG A 14 -10.54 4.24 -13.91
C ARG A 14 -9.80 3.48 -12.80
N SER A 15 -9.02 2.46 -13.14
CA SER A 15 -8.26 1.68 -12.18
C SER A 15 -7.29 2.56 -11.38
N ARG A 16 -6.61 3.51 -12.03
CA ARG A 16 -5.73 4.47 -11.35
C ARG A 16 -6.51 5.37 -10.38
N ALA A 17 -7.61 5.99 -10.83
CA ALA A 17 -8.42 6.87 -9.99
C ALA A 17 -8.98 6.15 -8.75
N VAL A 18 -9.34 4.87 -8.90
CA VAL A 18 -9.81 4.02 -7.80
C VAL A 18 -8.68 3.69 -6.84
N GLY A 19 -7.47 3.39 -7.34
CA GLY A 19 -6.27 3.20 -6.52
C GLY A 19 -5.92 4.47 -5.74
N ASP A 20 -5.87 5.61 -6.41
CA ASP A 20 -5.60 6.91 -5.79
C ASP A 20 -6.62 7.23 -4.69
N TYR A 21 -7.91 6.91 -4.90
CA TYR A 21 -8.94 7.09 -3.88
C TYR A 21 -8.69 6.23 -2.64
N PHE A 22 -8.34 4.97 -2.81
CA PHE A 22 -8.01 4.09 -1.68
C PHE A 22 -6.79 4.59 -0.90
N GLU A 23 -5.76 5.06 -1.59
CA GLU A 23 -4.60 5.66 -0.95
C GLU A 23 -4.96 6.93 -0.14
N GLN A 24 -5.90 7.76 -0.63
CA GLN A 24 -6.40 8.90 0.14
C GLN A 24 -7.14 8.47 1.42
N MET A 25 -7.88 7.37 1.40
CA MET A 25 -8.50 6.82 2.62
C MET A 25 -7.44 6.39 3.64
N ILE A 26 -6.33 5.79 3.19
CA ILE A 26 -5.20 5.42 4.05
C ILE A 26 -4.50 6.67 4.62
N ILE A 27 -4.28 7.71 3.81
CA ILE A 27 -3.70 8.99 4.25
C ILE A 27 -4.58 9.63 5.35
N ALA A 28 -5.90 9.68 5.14
CA ALA A 28 -6.84 10.22 6.12
C ALA A 28 -6.82 9.41 7.44
N ALA A 29 -6.76 8.09 7.36
CA ALA A 29 -6.62 7.23 8.52
C ALA A 29 -5.28 7.43 9.24
N SER A 30 -4.19 7.63 8.48
CA SER A 30 -2.85 7.91 9.03
C SER A 30 -2.81 9.20 9.84
N ALA A 31 -3.44 10.27 9.33
CA ALA A 31 -3.56 11.54 10.05
C ALA A 31 -4.27 11.39 11.40
N LEU A 32 -5.34 10.58 11.46
CA LEU A 32 -6.03 10.31 12.73
C LEU A 32 -5.19 9.49 13.72
N TYR A 33 -4.33 8.59 13.25
CA TYR A 33 -3.40 7.87 14.11
C TYR A 33 -2.29 8.81 14.62
N GLU A 34 -1.83 9.75 13.80
CA GLU A 34 -0.85 10.76 14.20
C GLU A 34 -1.41 11.71 15.28
N GLU A 35 -2.63 12.24 15.09
CA GLU A 35 -3.33 13.06 16.10
C GLU A 35 -3.45 12.36 17.47
N LYS A 36 -3.56 11.02 17.46
CA LYS A 36 -3.63 10.19 18.66
C LYS A 36 -2.25 9.81 19.22
N GLY A 37 -1.16 10.21 18.60
CA GLY A 37 0.18 9.83 18.98
C GLY A 37 0.50 8.34 18.81
N ILE A 38 -0.23 7.63 17.93
CA ILE A 38 -0.06 6.18 17.69
C ILE A 38 1.04 5.92 16.66
N SER A 39 1.11 6.74 15.61
CA SER A 39 2.07 6.55 14.52
C SER A 39 2.29 7.83 13.74
N VAL A 40 3.43 7.92 13.07
CA VAL A 40 3.68 8.86 11.98
C VAL A 40 3.87 8.06 10.71
N ILE A 41 2.99 8.25 9.73
CA ILE A 41 2.98 7.50 8.47
C ILE A 41 2.93 8.48 7.31
N GLU A 42 3.84 8.29 6.36
CA GLU A 42 3.94 9.11 5.16
C GLU A 42 3.76 8.27 3.90
N LYS A 43 3.08 8.87 2.92
CA LYS A 43 3.08 8.31 1.57
C LYS A 43 4.47 8.46 0.97
N THR A 44 5.02 7.38 0.44
CA THR A 44 6.31 7.37 -0.25
C THR A 44 6.19 8.15 -1.56
N PRO A 45 6.97 9.23 -1.78
CA PRO A 45 6.94 9.93 -3.05
C PRO A 45 7.39 9.03 -4.20
N GLU A 46 6.71 9.11 -5.33
CA GLU A 46 7.16 8.45 -6.55
C GLU A 46 8.54 9.01 -6.96
N PRO A 47 9.57 8.16 -7.10
CA PRO A 47 10.91 8.65 -7.44
C PRO A 47 10.92 9.21 -8.86
N MET A 48 11.24 10.48 -8.99
CA MET A 48 11.35 11.18 -10.26
C MET A 48 12.78 11.62 -10.53
N LYS A 49 13.18 11.56 -11.80
CA LYS A 49 14.45 12.09 -12.29
C LYS A 49 14.19 13.26 -13.21
N VAL A 50 14.79 14.40 -12.92
CA VAL A 50 14.76 15.56 -13.81
C VAL A 50 15.57 15.23 -15.07
N ILE A 51 14.96 15.38 -16.24
CA ILE A 51 15.57 15.16 -17.56
C ILE A 51 15.70 16.43 -18.39
N GLY A 52 15.05 17.52 -17.98
CA GLY A 52 15.13 18.80 -18.65
C GLY A 52 14.46 19.93 -17.86
N VAL A 53 14.61 21.15 -18.36
CA VAL A 53 13.98 22.34 -17.81
C VAL A 53 12.88 22.79 -18.78
N HIS A 54 11.65 22.93 -18.30
CA HIS A 54 10.54 23.45 -19.07
C HIS A 54 10.48 24.99 -18.99
N ASN A 55 10.45 25.52 -17.78
CA ASN A 55 10.49 26.96 -17.53
C ASN A 55 11.27 27.25 -16.24
N ARG A 56 12.50 27.79 -16.41
CA ARG A 56 13.39 28.07 -15.29
C ARG A 56 12.84 29.18 -14.36
N LYS A 57 12.16 30.19 -14.93
CA LYS A 57 11.59 31.31 -14.15
C LYS A 57 10.44 30.88 -13.25
N LEU A 58 9.67 29.86 -13.67
CA LEU A 58 8.54 29.31 -12.92
C LEU A 58 8.93 28.04 -12.10
N GLY A 59 10.20 27.64 -12.10
CA GLY A 59 10.64 26.43 -11.41
C GLY A 59 10.07 25.13 -12.00
N GLN A 60 9.70 25.11 -13.29
CA GLN A 60 9.09 23.96 -13.95
C GLN A 60 10.14 23.11 -14.64
N PHE A 61 10.12 21.82 -14.37
CA PHE A 61 11.06 20.83 -14.90
C PHE A 61 10.32 19.72 -15.65
N ILE A 62 11.01 19.13 -16.64
CA ILE A 62 10.58 17.88 -17.28
C ILE A 62 11.17 16.74 -16.49
N CYS A 63 10.32 15.84 -15.98
CA CYS A 63 10.73 14.71 -15.17
C CYS A 63 10.30 13.39 -15.81
N CYS A 64 11.05 12.33 -15.57
CA CYS A 64 10.61 10.97 -15.81
C CYS A 64 10.56 10.20 -14.49
N PHE A 65 9.59 9.28 -14.35
CA PHE A 65 9.54 8.37 -13.23
C PHE A 65 10.71 7.39 -13.31
N SER A 66 11.42 7.20 -12.20
CA SER A 66 12.40 6.13 -12.10
C SER A 66 11.69 4.82 -11.80
N LYS A 67 12.12 3.72 -12.43
CA LYS A 67 11.47 2.40 -12.33
C LYS A 67 11.55 1.71 -10.95
N ARG A 68 12.04 2.39 -9.92
CA ARG A 68 12.15 1.82 -8.57
C ARG A 68 10.88 2.12 -7.79
N ALA A 69 9.81 1.38 -8.07
CA ALA A 69 8.62 1.42 -7.25
C ALA A 69 8.95 0.96 -5.82
N GLN A 70 8.70 1.82 -4.84
CA GLN A 70 8.72 1.47 -3.43
C GLN A 70 7.28 1.15 -2.98
N PRO A 71 7.08 0.47 -1.84
CA PRO A 71 5.77 0.39 -1.22
C PRO A 71 5.19 1.79 -0.94
N ASP A 72 3.87 1.90 -1.02
CA ASP A 72 3.17 3.19 -1.05
C ASP A 72 3.33 4.00 0.25
N PHE A 73 3.52 3.32 1.40
CA PHE A 73 3.57 3.94 2.71
C PHE A 73 4.70 3.41 3.59
N LYS A 74 5.25 4.30 4.39
CA LYS A 74 6.23 3.98 5.43
C LYS A 74 6.04 4.88 6.64
N GLY A 75 6.46 4.43 7.81
CA GLY A 75 6.34 5.23 9.01
C GLY A 75 6.90 4.52 10.24
N ALA A 76 6.66 5.13 11.39
CA ALA A 76 7.02 4.59 12.69
C ALA A 76 5.80 4.61 13.62
N LEU A 77 5.70 3.58 14.44
CA LEU A 77 4.75 3.50 15.54
C LEU A 77 5.31 4.19 16.78
N ALA A 78 4.46 4.47 17.76
CA ALA A 78 4.83 5.15 19.00
C ALA A 78 5.91 4.41 19.80
N ASP A 79 6.05 3.09 19.63
CA ASP A 79 7.10 2.25 20.24
C ASP A 79 8.40 2.21 19.42
N SER A 80 8.55 3.08 18.43
CA SER A 80 9.67 3.13 17.48
C SER A 80 9.74 1.96 16.49
N THR A 81 8.73 1.10 16.43
CA THR A 81 8.64 0.06 15.40
C THR A 81 8.44 0.70 14.03
N MET A 82 9.33 0.40 13.11
CA MET A 82 9.18 0.82 11.72
C MET A 82 8.11 -0.03 11.02
N ILE A 83 7.23 0.63 10.27
CA ILE A 83 6.25 -0.02 9.41
C ILE A 83 6.47 0.35 7.95
N LEU A 84 6.21 -0.60 7.07
CA LEU A 84 6.25 -0.43 5.62
C LEU A 84 5.10 -1.21 5.01
N PHE A 85 4.26 -0.56 4.21
CA PHE A 85 3.12 -1.24 3.62
C PHE A 85 2.71 -0.66 2.27
N ASP A 86 1.93 -1.43 1.56
CA ASP A 86 1.38 -1.09 0.26
C ASP A 86 -0.15 -1.15 0.32
N ALA A 87 -0.85 -0.30 -0.43
CA ALA A 87 -2.31 -0.27 -0.49
C ALA A 87 -2.78 -0.76 -1.86
N LYS A 88 -3.59 -1.81 -1.87
CA LYS A 88 -4.11 -2.43 -3.09
C LYS A 88 -5.63 -2.55 -3.04
N HIS A 89 -6.28 -2.04 -4.08
CA HIS A 89 -7.71 -2.18 -4.27
C HIS A 89 -8.04 -3.09 -5.45
N THR A 90 -9.12 -3.84 -5.33
CA THR A 90 -9.71 -4.60 -6.44
C THR A 90 -11.23 -4.65 -6.33
N ASP A 91 -11.92 -4.52 -7.46
CA ASP A 91 -13.35 -4.77 -7.59
C ASP A 91 -13.67 -6.26 -7.82
N LYS A 92 -12.63 -7.11 -7.90
CA LYS A 92 -12.80 -8.56 -8.06
C LYS A 92 -12.93 -9.24 -6.69
N ASP A 93 -13.41 -10.46 -6.69
CA ASP A 93 -13.57 -11.34 -5.52
C ASP A 93 -12.25 -11.81 -4.88
N ARG A 94 -11.10 -11.41 -5.46
CA ARG A 94 -9.78 -11.86 -5.01
C ARG A 94 -8.68 -10.88 -5.36
N ILE A 95 -7.58 -10.92 -4.61
CA ILE A 95 -6.35 -10.19 -4.87
C ILE A 95 -5.26 -11.13 -5.37
N GLN A 96 -4.58 -10.77 -6.45
CA GLN A 96 -3.49 -11.56 -7.03
C GLN A 96 -2.15 -11.21 -6.38
N ARG A 97 -1.22 -12.19 -6.34
CA ARG A 97 0.13 -11.99 -5.80
C ARG A 97 0.95 -10.97 -6.61
N ASP A 98 0.75 -10.94 -7.93
CA ASP A 98 1.50 -10.14 -8.88
C ASP A 98 1.13 -8.64 -8.92
N VAL A 99 0.16 -8.22 -8.09
CA VAL A 99 -0.10 -6.78 -7.88
C VAL A 99 1.05 -6.08 -7.15
N ILE A 100 1.90 -6.84 -6.45
CA ILE A 100 3.16 -6.36 -5.87
C ILE A 100 4.29 -6.68 -6.84
N THR A 101 4.98 -5.63 -7.30
CA THR A 101 6.09 -5.75 -8.24
C THR A 101 7.33 -6.36 -7.59
N GLU A 102 8.26 -6.85 -8.41
CA GLU A 102 9.53 -7.41 -7.92
C GLU A 102 10.37 -6.36 -7.16
N GLU A 103 10.32 -5.10 -7.58
CA GLU A 103 11.02 -4.00 -6.91
C GLU A 103 10.41 -3.70 -5.53
N GLN A 104 9.07 -3.70 -5.41
CA GLN A 104 8.39 -3.57 -4.12
C GLN A 104 8.71 -4.76 -3.21
N GLU A 105 8.71 -5.98 -3.73
CA GLU A 105 9.11 -7.18 -3.00
C GLU A 105 10.53 -7.06 -2.43
N LYS A 106 11.51 -6.68 -3.25
CA LYS A 106 12.90 -6.44 -2.80
C LYS A 106 12.97 -5.37 -1.71
N CYS A 107 12.13 -4.35 -1.80
CA CYS A 107 12.03 -3.32 -0.79
C CYS A 107 11.48 -3.88 0.53
N PHE A 108 10.35 -4.60 0.49
CA PHE A 108 9.77 -5.27 1.66
C PHE A 108 10.78 -6.17 2.37
N GLU A 109 11.46 -7.05 1.62
CA GLU A 109 12.43 -7.97 2.18
C GLU A 109 13.61 -7.27 2.86
N ARG A 110 14.08 -6.15 2.28
CA ARG A 110 15.16 -5.36 2.86
C ARG A 110 14.76 -4.74 4.20
N TYR A 111 13.56 -4.15 4.29
CA TYR A 111 13.07 -3.53 5.52
C TYR A 111 12.71 -4.56 6.59
N ARG A 112 12.08 -5.67 6.18
CA ARG A 112 11.76 -6.78 7.08
C ARG A 112 13.02 -7.35 7.77
N LYS A 113 14.11 -7.51 7.03
CA LYS A 113 15.42 -7.94 7.60
C LYS A 113 15.96 -6.97 8.65
N MET A 114 15.55 -5.70 8.62
CA MET A 114 15.91 -4.70 9.63
C MET A 114 14.88 -4.62 10.79
N GLY A 115 13.93 -5.55 10.83
CA GLY A 115 12.94 -5.62 11.89
C GLY A 115 11.68 -4.78 11.68
N ALA A 116 11.49 -4.20 10.48
CA ALA A 116 10.26 -3.49 10.17
C ALA A 116 9.06 -4.45 10.07
N VAL A 117 7.90 -4.01 10.53
CA VAL A 117 6.63 -4.70 10.31
C VAL A 117 6.14 -4.34 8.91
N CYS A 118 6.02 -5.36 8.06
CA CYS A 118 5.66 -5.21 6.65
C CYS A 118 4.31 -5.89 6.37
N PHE A 119 3.41 -5.21 5.65
CA PHE A 119 2.10 -5.76 5.31
C PHE A 119 1.54 -5.14 4.03
N VAL A 120 0.46 -5.71 3.51
CA VAL A 120 -0.33 -5.13 2.41
C VAL A 120 -1.74 -4.87 2.94
N VAL A 121 -2.22 -3.64 2.78
CA VAL A 121 -3.61 -3.29 3.05
C VAL A 121 -4.41 -3.51 1.77
N VAL A 122 -5.39 -4.40 1.85
CA VAL A 122 -6.21 -4.79 0.70
C VAL A 122 -7.63 -4.29 0.89
N SER A 123 -8.20 -3.69 -0.16
CA SER A 123 -9.62 -3.35 -0.26
C SER A 123 -10.26 -4.19 -1.35
N ILE A 124 -11.38 -4.86 -1.03
CA ILE A 124 -12.24 -5.55 -1.99
C ILE A 124 -13.56 -4.80 -2.08
N GLY A 125 -13.85 -4.22 -3.25
CA GLY A 125 -15.09 -3.51 -3.54
C GLY A 125 -15.38 -2.28 -2.67
N PHE A 126 -14.43 -1.78 -1.88
CA PHE A 126 -14.61 -0.79 -0.80
C PHE A 126 -15.59 -1.20 0.31
N GLU A 127 -15.91 -2.48 0.38
CA GLU A 127 -16.79 -3.05 1.40
C GLU A 127 -15.98 -3.78 2.48
N ASN A 128 -14.94 -4.48 2.06
CA ASN A 128 -14.11 -5.29 2.93
C ASN A 128 -12.64 -4.85 2.85
N TYR A 129 -12.03 -4.73 4.02
CA TYR A 129 -10.64 -4.29 4.17
C TYR A 129 -9.86 -5.30 4.99
N TYR A 130 -8.60 -5.52 4.59
CA TYR A 130 -7.75 -6.55 5.17
C TYR A 130 -6.33 -6.02 5.35
N ARG A 131 -5.65 -6.41 6.45
CA ARG A 131 -4.23 -6.21 6.66
C ARG A 131 -3.52 -7.54 6.59
N VAL A 132 -2.90 -7.83 5.46
CA VAL A 132 -2.23 -9.10 5.20
C VAL A 132 -0.73 -8.95 5.50
N PRO A 133 -0.15 -9.69 6.47
CA PRO A 133 1.28 -9.69 6.70
C PRO A 133 2.05 -9.98 5.41
N TRP A 134 3.18 -9.30 5.20
CA TRP A 134 3.95 -9.46 3.98
C TRP A 134 4.38 -10.90 3.72
N GLU A 135 4.77 -11.64 4.74
CA GLU A 135 5.16 -13.04 4.64
C GLU A 135 4.04 -13.92 4.07
N VAL A 136 2.81 -13.66 4.52
CA VAL A 136 1.63 -14.39 4.02
C VAL A 136 1.34 -13.99 2.58
N PHE A 137 1.36 -12.68 2.28
CA PHE A 137 1.13 -12.17 0.93
C PHE A 137 2.18 -12.69 -0.06
N ARG A 138 3.46 -12.72 0.34
CA ARG A 138 4.57 -13.28 -0.43
C ARG A 138 4.39 -14.76 -0.72
N ASP A 139 4.07 -15.52 0.30
CA ASP A 139 4.09 -16.98 0.28
C ASP A 139 2.72 -17.60 -0.04
N MET A 140 1.77 -16.85 -0.65
CA MET A 140 0.41 -17.31 -0.99
C MET A 140 0.38 -18.71 -1.59
N LYS A 141 1.24 -18.98 -2.58
CA LYS A 141 1.27 -20.29 -3.25
C LYS A 141 1.63 -21.43 -2.27
N LYS A 142 2.52 -21.17 -1.33
CA LYS A 142 2.95 -22.15 -0.33
C LYS A 142 1.87 -22.39 0.71
N ILE A 143 1.18 -21.32 1.13
CA ILE A 143 0.19 -21.35 2.21
C ILE A 143 -1.17 -21.85 1.70
N PHE A 144 -1.64 -21.33 0.55
CA PHE A 144 -2.98 -21.57 0.03
C PHE A 144 -3.01 -22.46 -1.23
N GLY A 145 -1.85 -22.83 -1.80
CA GLY A 145 -1.75 -23.64 -3.02
C GLY A 145 -1.87 -22.85 -4.33
N HIS A 146 -2.22 -21.57 -4.27
CA HIS A 146 -2.42 -20.68 -5.43
C HIS A 146 -1.83 -19.29 -5.19
N LYS A 147 -1.69 -18.48 -6.26
CA LYS A 147 -1.09 -17.14 -6.23
C LYS A 147 -2.15 -16.03 -6.12
N TYR A 148 -3.19 -16.24 -5.37
CA TYR A 148 -4.21 -15.23 -5.05
C TYR A 148 -4.74 -15.49 -3.63
N MET A 149 -5.45 -14.52 -3.09
CA MET A 149 -6.27 -14.65 -1.88
C MET A 149 -7.69 -14.21 -2.23
N ASP A 150 -8.63 -15.10 -2.02
CA ASP A 150 -10.06 -14.82 -2.05
C ASP A 150 -10.56 -14.42 -0.66
N GLU A 151 -11.86 -14.15 -0.56
CA GLU A 151 -12.46 -13.71 0.69
C GLU A 151 -12.28 -14.73 1.82
N SER A 152 -12.32 -16.02 1.53
CA SER A 152 -12.09 -17.08 2.53
C SER A 152 -10.68 -17.08 3.10
N ASN A 153 -9.67 -16.82 2.26
CA ASN A 153 -8.28 -16.70 2.70
C ASN A 153 -8.02 -15.39 3.46
N LEU A 154 -8.76 -14.32 3.10
CA LEU A 154 -8.58 -12.99 3.66
C LEU A 154 -9.29 -12.79 5.00
N GLU A 155 -10.35 -13.53 5.33
CA GLU A 155 -11.21 -13.27 6.47
C GLU A 155 -10.45 -13.16 7.81
N GLN A 156 -9.41 -13.97 8.02
CA GLN A 156 -8.57 -13.91 9.22
C GLN A 156 -7.74 -12.62 9.33
N TYR A 157 -7.60 -11.86 8.25
CA TYR A 157 -6.85 -10.60 8.17
C TYR A 157 -7.75 -9.37 8.11
N LYS A 158 -9.05 -9.56 8.30
CA LYS A 158 -10.05 -8.51 8.21
C LYS A 158 -9.79 -7.43 9.25
N ILE A 159 -9.87 -6.19 8.80
CA ILE A 159 -9.75 -5.00 9.66
C ILE A 159 -11.06 -4.22 9.64
N LYS A 160 -11.30 -3.47 10.70
CA LYS A 160 -12.53 -2.69 10.84
C LYS A 160 -12.51 -1.48 9.92
N TYR A 161 -13.66 -1.18 9.35
CA TYR A 161 -13.97 0.10 8.72
C TYR A 161 -15.12 0.73 9.51
N SER A 162 -14.91 1.90 10.06
CA SER A 162 -15.93 2.59 10.84
C SER A 162 -15.73 4.10 10.79
N ASN A 163 -16.85 4.84 10.73
CA ASN A 163 -16.84 6.30 10.66
C ASN A 163 -15.97 6.87 9.53
N GLY A 164 -15.97 6.21 8.35
CA GLY A 164 -15.17 6.62 7.20
C GLY A 164 -13.68 6.29 7.30
N VAL A 165 -13.22 5.55 8.32
CA VAL A 165 -11.81 5.28 8.59
C VAL A 165 -11.49 3.80 8.49
N VAL A 166 -10.49 3.46 7.69
CA VAL A 166 -9.89 2.12 7.60
C VAL A 166 -8.95 1.92 8.79
N LYS A 167 -9.29 1.01 9.70
CA LYS A 167 -8.56 0.78 10.96
C LYS A 167 -7.36 -0.15 10.77
N PHE A 168 -6.45 0.21 9.89
CA PHE A 168 -5.37 -0.70 9.46
C PHE A 168 -4.26 -0.94 10.50
N LEU A 169 -4.18 -0.14 11.57
CA LEU A 169 -3.25 -0.37 12.69
C LEU A 169 -3.91 -1.08 13.88
N ASP A 170 -5.25 -1.15 13.95
CA ASP A 170 -5.94 -1.80 15.07
C ASP A 170 -5.52 -3.27 15.17
N GLY A 171 -5.22 -3.72 16.41
CA GLY A 171 -4.76 -5.09 16.66
C GLY A 171 -3.36 -5.39 16.11
N LEU A 172 -2.56 -4.39 15.76
CA LEU A 172 -1.13 -4.58 15.55
C LEU A 172 -0.46 -4.66 16.94
N GLU A 173 0.22 -5.77 17.20
CA GLU A 173 0.97 -5.91 18.44
C GLU A 173 2.15 -4.94 18.44
N LEU A 174 2.14 -4.00 19.37
CA LEU A 174 3.25 -3.09 19.62
C LEU A 174 4.29 -3.83 20.48
N ARG A 175 5.56 -3.58 20.23
CA ARG A 175 6.63 -4.07 21.11
C ARG A 175 6.50 -3.34 22.44
N GLU A 176 6.52 -4.10 23.55
CA GLU A 176 6.65 -3.49 24.87
C GLU A 176 7.96 -2.69 24.92
N ARG A 177 7.88 -1.43 25.31
CA ARG A 177 9.10 -0.65 25.58
C ARG A 177 9.71 -1.25 26.84
N GLU A 178 10.90 -1.81 26.75
CA GLU A 178 11.74 -1.98 27.93
C GLU A 178 12.03 -0.56 28.47
N GLU A 179 11.39 -0.21 29.59
CA GLU A 179 11.70 1.02 30.30
C GLU A 179 13.18 0.94 30.75
N SER A 180 14.01 1.79 30.14
CA SER A 180 15.44 1.92 30.48
C SER A 180 15.63 2.85 31.66
#